data_c8311f78a7ea1f61d9db1c1b0f53fa49
#
_entry.id   c8311f78a7ea1f61d9db1c1b0f53fa49
#
_cell.length_a   1.000
_cell.length_b   1.000
_cell.length_c   1.000
_cell.angle_alpha   90.00
_cell.angle_beta   90.00
_cell.angle_gamma   90.00
#
_symmetry.space_group_name_H-M   'P 1'
#
loop_
_entity.id
_entity.type
_entity.pdbx_description
1 polymer ?
#
loop_
_entity_poly.entity_id
_entity_poly.type
_entity_poly.pdbx_seq_one_letter_code
_entity_poly.pdbx_strand_id
1 'polypeptide(L)'
;MNDNVTNNDTANSTVELKILLSDIWRGAMKFGWIAVALAVLLGGFQFYRSYVRYKPEYTVSATFTVQTENKVLSGENGVSAYSFFYNKNTADQLASVFPHIISNPILTTKVCEELNVSSMPASVTATCISDTNMVTLTAKGGDAQLTYDTLISVIENYSSVADYIIGRTKLVIISEPVVPETPSNQMAWRSSVLRAALIGAVIGIGWIMVYAILRKTIRTKEDIRNILNQNCIGVLPQVVFKKYRRQINTDVILTNPLIGNDFLESLRLLRSSVKKTLAEGEKVIMLTSTAPAEGKSVVTVNLASIFARNENKVLVVDCDLRNSGVSPLVLKETEGKSVKSESELYEIRHIDELGFDFLSFKNNETELQNIIRTPFLKKLFDNLKSEYDLILIDTPPCGIISDATIIAGAAEAIIYVIRQDAVMQTTIRTGISTMLETETKLLGCILNGATGGPGGYGNYYKYGGYNKYYRYGYSRKYGYGYGEQKKK
;
A
#
# COMPACT_ATOMS: atom_id res chain seq x y z
N MET A 1 10.77 41.64 11.46
CA MET A 1 9.37 41.13 11.34
C MET A 1 9.22 40.06 10.25
N ASN A 2 10.32 39.67 9.58
CA ASN A 2 10.30 38.68 8.47
C ASN A 2 10.70 37.24 8.86
N ASP A 3 11.25 36.99 10.03
CA ASP A 3 11.78 35.66 10.39
C ASP A 3 10.72 34.69 10.93
N ASN A 4 9.53 35.18 11.30
CA ASN A 4 8.44 34.33 11.79
C ASN A 4 7.55 33.72 10.69
N VAL A 5 7.55 34.30 9.49
CA VAL A 5 6.73 33.80 8.37
C VAL A 5 7.41 32.59 7.71
N THR A 6 8.71 32.62 7.53
CA THR A 6 9.48 31.52 6.91
C THR A 6 9.52 30.26 7.77
N ASN A 7 9.52 30.40 9.10
CA ASN A 7 9.49 29.23 10.01
C ASN A 7 8.13 28.51 10.06
N ASN A 8 7.01 29.19 9.82
CA ASN A 8 5.69 28.56 9.77
C ASN A 8 5.48 27.81 8.45
N ASP A 9 5.98 28.33 7.33
CA ASP A 9 5.82 27.66 6.03
C ASP A 9 6.67 26.38 5.93
N THR A 10 7.89 26.39 6.48
CA THR A 10 8.71 25.17 6.57
C THR A 10 8.17 24.15 7.54
N ALA A 11 7.56 24.55 8.66
CA ALA A 11 6.91 23.66 9.60
C ALA A 11 5.65 23.01 8.99
N ASN A 12 4.84 23.79 8.26
CA ASN A 12 3.65 23.27 7.57
C ASN A 12 4.02 22.31 6.43
N SER A 13 5.02 22.65 5.63
CA SER A 13 5.47 21.77 4.53
C SER A 13 6.04 20.44 5.04
N THR A 14 6.77 20.45 6.16
CA THR A 14 7.28 19.20 6.78
C THR A 14 6.18 18.33 7.38
N VAL A 15 5.11 18.95 7.89
CA VAL A 15 3.94 18.23 8.42
C VAL A 15 3.15 17.60 7.27
N GLU A 16 2.90 18.34 6.20
CA GLU A 16 2.21 17.82 5.00
C GLU A 16 2.97 16.65 4.37
N LEU A 17 4.31 16.76 4.25
CA LEU A 17 5.14 15.69 3.71
C LEU A 17 5.09 14.41 4.57
N LYS A 18 5.11 14.55 5.90
CA LYS A 18 5.01 13.40 6.82
C LYS A 18 3.62 12.75 6.79
N ILE A 19 2.57 13.54 6.61
CA ILE A 19 1.20 13.03 6.43
C ILE A 19 1.11 12.24 5.14
N LEU A 20 1.63 12.78 4.04
CA LEU A 20 1.67 12.10 2.75
C LEU A 20 2.43 10.77 2.81
N LEU A 21 3.59 10.74 3.47
CA LEU A 21 4.37 9.52 3.67
C LEU A 21 3.60 8.45 4.47
N SER A 22 2.84 8.85 5.49
CA SER A 22 2.01 7.92 6.27
C SER A 22 0.88 7.32 5.43
N ASP A 23 0.31 8.10 4.51
CA ASP A 23 -0.76 7.65 3.61
C ASP A 23 -0.23 6.73 2.51
N ILE A 24 0.94 7.05 1.96
CA ILE A 24 1.63 6.17 1.03
C ILE A 24 1.93 4.82 1.70
N TRP A 25 2.43 4.83 2.94
CA TRP A 25 2.69 3.60 3.70
C TRP A 25 1.43 2.77 3.93
N ARG A 26 0.33 3.39 4.33
CA ARG A 26 -0.97 2.71 4.48
C ARG A 26 -1.53 2.23 3.16
N GLY A 27 -1.40 3.03 2.11
CA GLY A 27 -1.74 2.65 0.75
C GLY A 27 -0.94 1.45 0.29
N ALA A 28 0.36 1.42 0.57
CA ALA A 28 1.25 0.30 0.29
C ALA A 28 0.85 -0.98 1.05
N MET A 29 0.52 -0.88 2.32
CA MET A 29 0.03 -2.02 3.12
C MET A 29 -1.31 -2.57 2.59
N LYS A 30 -2.20 -1.71 2.11
CA LYS A 30 -3.52 -2.12 1.60
C LYS A 30 -3.51 -2.58 0.15
N PHE A 31 -2.76 -1.91 -0.71
CA PHE A 31 -2.76 -2.09 -2.16
C PHE A 31 -1.42 -2.54 -2.74
N GLY A 32 -0.40 -2.75 -1.90
CA GLY A 32 0.93 -3.18 -2.35
C GLY A 32 0.91 -4.50 -3.12
N TRP A 33 -0.01 -5.40 -2.78
CA TRP A 33 -0.22 -6.64 -3.52
C TRP A 33 -0.63 -6.40 -4.99
N ILE A 34 -1.33 -5.29 -5.30
CA ILE A 34 -1.72 -4.92 -6.67
C ILE A 34 -0.47 -4.55 -7.48
N ALA A 35 0.47 -3.81 -6.89
CA ALA A 35 1.73 -3.47 -7.55
C ALA A 35 2.54 -4.73 -7.88
N VAL A 36 2.60 -5.68 -6.95
CA VAL A 36 3.26 -6.98 -7.16
C VAL A 36 2.53 -7.79 -8.22
N ALA A 37 1.20 -7.86 -8.17
CA ALA A 37 0.39 -8.58 -9.16
C ALA A 37 0.59 -8.02 -10.57
N LEU A 38 0.59 -6.69 -10.73
CA LEU A 38 0.84 -6.04 -12.02
C LEU A 38 2.25 -6.32 -12.54
N ALA A 39 3.27 -6.29 -11.67
CA ALA A 39 4.64 -6.61 -12.04
C ALA A 39 4.77 -8.07 -12.53
N VAL A 40 4.13 -9.01 -11.83
CA VAL A 40 4.11 -10.44 -12.21
C VAL A 40 3.33 -10.66 -13.50
N LEU A 41 2.17 -10.03 -13.68
CA LEU A 41 1.35 -10.16 -14.88
C LEU A 41 2.08 -9.63 -16.12
N LEU A 42 2.64 -8.41 -16.05
CA LEU A 42 3.36 -7.82 -17.18
C LEU A 42 4.68 -8.55 -17.46
N GLY A 43 5.40 -8.96 -16.43
CA GLY A 43 6.61 -9.78 -16.55
C GLY A 43 6.31 -11.15 -17.18
N GLY A 44 5.28 -11.82 -16.71
CA GLY A 44 4.82 -13.11 -17.23
C GLY A 44 4.34 -13.03 -18.66
N PHE A 45 3.58 -11.99 -19.00
CA PHE A 45 3.15 -11.74 -20.39
C PHE A 45 4.36 -11.52 -21.32
N GLN A 46 5.34 -10.72 -20.87
CA GLN A 46 6.55 -10.48 -21.66
C GLN A 46 7.42 -11.74 -21.79
N PHE A 47 7.49 -12.57 -20.75
CA PHE A 47 8.15 -13.88 -20.82
C PHE A 47 7.47 -14.79 -21.86
N TYR A 48 6.14 -14.92 -21.78
CA TYR A 48 5.37 -15.70 -22.75
C TYR A 48 5.57 -15.21 -24.17
N ARG A 49 5.51 -13.89 -24.40
CA ARG A 49 5.77 -13.29 -25.70
C ARG A 49 7.19 -13.56 -26.20
N SER A 50 8.19 -13.49 -25.32
CA SER A 50 9.57 -13.79 -25.66
C SER A 50 9.76 -15.28 -25.97
N TYR A 51 9.09 -16.15 -25.23
CA TYR A 51 9.13 -17.59 -25.45
C TYR A 51 8.51 -18.00 -26.78
N VAL A 52 7.32 -17.51 -27.13
CA VAL A 52 6.62 -17.83 -28.37
C VAL A 52 7.35 -17.28 -29.60
N ARG A 53 8.04 -16.15 -29.46
CA ARG A 53 8.79 -15.52 -30.58
C ARG A 53 10.22 -16.03 -30.72
N TYR A 54 10.72 -16.75 -29.74
CA TYR A 54 12.08 -17.27 -29.79
C TYR A 54 12.17 -18.38 -30.83
N LYS A 55 13.06 -18.19 -31.83
CA LYS A 55 13.46 -19.21 -32.78
C LYS A 55 14.95 -19.47 -32.53
N PRO A 56 15.34 -20.68 -32.15
CA PRO A 56 16.76 -21.01 -32.01
C PRO A 56 17.48 -20.85 -33.37
N GLU A 57 18.66 -20.28 -33.32
CA GLU A 57 19.54 -20.14 -34.49
C GLU A 57 20.87 -20.78 -34.17
N TYR A 58 21.27 -21.76 -34.96
CA TYR A 58 22.54 -22.45 -34.82
C TYR A 58 23.52 -21.91 -35.84
N THR A 59 24.76 -21.68 -35.44
CA THR A 59 25.81 -21.14 -36.28
C THR A 59 26.95 -22.14 -36.35
N VAL A 60 27.29 -22.54 -37.56
CA VAL A 60 28.44 -23.40 -37.84
C VAL A 60 29.40 -22.61 -38.72
N SER A 61 30.67 -22.68 -38.43
CA SER A 61 31.71 -22.00 -39.23
C SER A 61 32.87 -22.94 -39.57
N ALA A 62 33.42 -22.76 -40.75
CA ALA A 62 34.63 -23.40 -41.17
C ALA A 62 35.57 -22.39 -41.83
N THR A 63 36.84 -22.47 -41.54
CA THR A 63 37.86 -21.57 -42.11
C THR A 63 38.83 -22.37 -42.97
N PHE A 64 39.08 -21.88 -44.14
CA PHE A 64 40.03 -22.50 -45.09
C PHE A 64 40.88 -21.43 -45.73
N THR A 65 42.01 -21.89 -46.27
CA THR A 65 42.83 -21.15 -47.23
C THR A 65 42.56 -21.64 -48.65
N VAL A 66 42.48 -20.69 -49.55
CA VAL A 66 42.27 -20.99 -50.98
C VAL A 66 43.62 -21.02 -51.65
N GLN A 67 43.94 -22.19 -52.31
CA GLN A 67 45.14 -22.38 -53.13
C GLN A 67 44.72 -22.41 -54.61
N THR A 68 45.36 -21.55 -55.39
CA THR A 68 45.18 -21.55 -56.84
C THR A 68 46.33 -22.35 -57.56
N GLU A 69 45.98 -23.13 -58.52
CA GLU A 69 46.95 -23.85 -59.33
C GLU A 69 47.71 -22.85 -60.21
N ASN A 70 48.96 -22.52 -59.85
CA ASN A 70 49.85 -21.75 -60.71
C ASN A 70 50.52 -22.67 -61.70
N LYS A 71 50.18 -22.57 -62.99
CA LYS A 71 51.00 -23.08 -64.03
C LYS A 71 52.32 -22.30 -64.13
N VAL A 72 53.23 -22.59 -63.20
CA VAL A 72 54.62 -22.16 -63.41
C VAL A 72 55.24 -23.07 -64.43
N LEU A 73 55.63 -22.48 -65.56
CA LEU A 73 56.43 -22.96 -66.63
C LEU A 73 57.01 -24.36 -66.42
N SER A 74 56.47 -25.32 -67.15
CA SER A 74 56.94 -26.69 -67.22
C SER A 74 58.35 -26.76 -67.78
N GLY A 75 59.31 -26.96 -66.86
CA GLY A 75 60.45 -27.76 -67.13
C GLY A 75 59.98 -29.21 -67.10
N GLU A 76 60.57 -30.06 -67.94
CA GLU A 76 60.26 -31.42 -68.40
C GLU A 76 59.79 -32.51 -67.38
N ASN A 77 59.34 -32.19 -66.24
CA ASN A 77 58.67 -33.12 -65.28
C ASN A 77 57.47 -32.46 -64.68
N GLY A 78 56.28 -32.77 -65.18
CA GLY A 78 54.99 -32.20 -64.79
C GLY A 78 54.56 -32.40 -63.33
N VAL A 79 55.15 -31.68 -62.47
CA VAL A 79 54.69 -31.60 -61.08
C VAL A 79 54.00 -30.24 -60.88
N SER A 80 52.68 -30.23 -60.70
CA SER A 80 51.90 -29.06 -60.37
C SER A 80 52.32 -28.56 -58.96
N ALA A 81 53.15 -27.51 -58.95
CA ALA A 81 53.53 -26.92 -57.67
C ALA A 81 52.43 -25.90 -57.19
N TYR A 82 51.72 -26.23 -56.16
CA TYR A 82 50.85 -25.27 -55.49
C TYR A 82 51.72 -24.27 -54.70
N SER A 83 51.65 -22.98 -55.10
CA SER A 83 52.43 -21.95 -54.37
C SER A 83 51.60 -21.33 -53.24
N PHE A 84 52.17 -21.34 -52.05
CA PHE A 84 51.61 -20.66 -50.83
C PHE A 84 51.89 -19.14 -50.82
N PHE A 85 52.33 -18.56 -51.92
CA PHE A 85 52.67 -17.15 -51.91
C PHE A 85 51.37 -16.28 -51.81
N TYR A 86 51.28 -15.50 -50.74
CA TYR A 86 50.28 -14.47 -50.58
C TYR A 86 50.44 -13.45 -51.72
N ASN A 87 49.39 -13.29 -52.50
CA ASN A 87 49.28 -12.21 -53.48
C ASN A 87 48.05 -11.38 -53.11
N LYS A 88 48.26 -10.15 -52.70
CA LYS A 88 47.18 -9.23 -52.24
C LYS A 88 46.06 -9.08 -53.27
N ASN A 89 46.43 -8.97 -54.57
CA ASN A 89 45.46 -8.85 -55.67
C ASN A 89 44.56 -10.10 -55.77
N THR A 90 45.12 -11.27 -55.53
CA THR A 90 44.36 -12.52 -55.56
C THR A 90 43.44 -12.66 -54.34
N ALA A 91 43.91 -12.23 -53.18
CA ALA A 91 43.09 -12.21 -51.97
C ALA A 91 41.89 -11.24 -52.10
N ASP A 92 42.12 -10.04 -52.62
CA ASP A 92 41.05 -9.06 -52.88
C ASP A 92 40.03 -9.54 -53.92
N GLN A 93 40.49 -10.20 -54.97
CA GLN A 93 39.63 -10.84 -55.98
C GLN A 93 38.79 -11.99 -55.37
N LEU A 94 39.39 -12.83 -54.52
CA LEU A 94 38.67 -13.89 -53.82
C LEU A 94 37.62 -13.29 -52.88
N ALA A 95 37.98 -12.25 -52.14
CA ALA A 95 37.07 -11.59 -51.24
C ALA A 95 35.82 -11.01 -51.93
N SER A 96 35.99 -10.52 -53.15
CA SER A 96 34.88 -9.96 -53.96
C SER A 96 34.04 -11.03 -54.66
N VAL A 97 34.63 -12.12 -55.10
CA VAL A 97 33.96 -13.14 -55.94
C VAL A 97 33.37 -14.27 -55.08
N PHE A 98 33.99 -14.63 -53.96
CA PHE A 98 33.61 -15.79 -53.16
C PHE A 98 32.17 -15.72 -52.61
N PRO A 99 31.67 -14.59 -52.12
CA PRO A 99 30.27 -14.46 -51.72
C PRO A 99 29.28 -14.74 -52.87
N HIS A 100 29.65 -14.38 -54.09
CA HIS A 100 28.82 -14.63 -55.28
C HIS A 100 28.81 -16.11 -55.70
N ILE A 101 29.89 -16.83 -55.48
CA ILE A 101 29.94 -18.27 -55.69
C ILE A 101 29.00 -18.98 -54.73
N ILE A 102 29.05 -18.62 -53.44
CA ILE A 102 28.22 -19.25 -52.40
C ILE A 102 26.72 -18.98 -52.62
N SER A 103 26.37 -17.80 -53.15
CA SER A 103 24.97 -17.45 -53.44
C SER A 103 24.50 -17.88 -54.83
N ASN A 104 25.33 -18.63 -55.58
CA ASN A 104 24.97 -19.05 -56.93
C ASN A 104 23.82 -20.07 -56.93
N PRO A 105 22.79 -19.91 -57.79
CA PRO A 105 21.64 -20.84 -57.84
C PRO A 105 22.06 -22.29 -58.18
N ILE A 106 23.13 -22.51 -58.96
CA ILE A 106 23.61 -23.84 -59.26
C ILE A 106 24.11 -24.56 -58.00
N LEU A 107 24.86 -23.85 -57.14
CA LEU A 107 25.36 -24.44 -55.93
C LEU A 107 24.18 -24.70 -54.92
N THR A 108 23.27 -23.74 -54.76
CA THR A 108 22.11 -23.90 -53.88
C THR A 108 21.22 -25.06 -54.34
N THR A 109 21.00 -25.26 -55.65
CA THR A 109 20.20 -26.38 -56.14
C THR A 109 20.88 -27.71 -55.85
N LYS A 110 22.18 -27.84 -56.06
CA LYS A 110 22.93 -29.08 -55.78
C LYS A 110 22.87 -29.42 -54.26
N VAL A 111 23.08 -28.45 -53.44
CA VAL A 111 22.99 -28.63 -51.94
C VAL A 111 21.58 -29.07 -51.54
N CYS A 112 20.54 -28.48 -52.13
CA CYS A 112 19.15 -28.86 -51.85
C CYS A 112 18.85 -30.29 -52.36
N GLU A 113 19.36 -30.69 -53.50
CA GLU A 113 19.24 -32.05 -54.04
C GLU A 113 19.93 -33.07 -53.14
N GLU A 114 21.15 -32.80 -52.69
CA GLU A 114 21.96 -33.70 -51.89
C GLU A 114 21.32 -33.89 -50.49
N LEU A 115 20.82 -32.81 -49.90
CA LEU A 115 20.15 -32.84 -48.59
C LEU A 115 18.66 -33.26 -48.67
N ASN A 116 18.13 -33.49 -49.89
CA ASN A 116 16.73 -33.84 -50.15
C ASN A 116 15.74 -32.85 -49.54
N VAL A 117 16.00 -31.55 -49.69
CA VAL A 117 15.17 -30.44 -49.18
C VAL A 117 14.69 -29.54 -50.30
N SER A 118 13.54 -28.88 -50.11
CA SER A 118 12.95 -27.99 -51.12
C SER A 118 13.56 -26.60 -51.17
N SER A 119 14.29 -26.22 -50.13
CA SER A 119 14.96 -24.91 -50.01
C SER A 119 16.16 -25.02 -49.07
N MET A 120 17.12 -24.12 -49.19
CA MET A 120 18.30 -24.08 -48.33
C MET A 120 17.91 -24.04 -46.82
N PRO A 121 18.33 -25.03 -46.03
CA PRO A 121 17.97 -25.10 -44.60
C PRO A 121 18.70 -24.04 -43.76
N ALA A 122 19.84 -23.59 -44.22
CA ALA A 122 20.68 -22.59 -43.58
C ALA A 122 21.13 -21.51 -44.57
N SER A 123 21.26 -20.30 -44.08
CA SER A 123 21.87 -19.18 -44.81
C SER A 123 23.38 -19.28 -44.69
N VAL A 124 24.07 -19.44 -45.81
CA VAL A 124 25.53 -19.52 -45.83
C VAL A 124 26.11 -18.20 -46.31
N THR A 125 27.07 -17.69 -45.57
CA THR A 125 27.79 -16.44 -45.84
C THR A 125 29.28 -16.70 -45.84
N ALA A 126 29.99 -16.07 -46.78
CA ALA A 126 31.43 -16.11 -46.84
C ALA A 126 32.03 -14.77 -46.40
N THR A 127 33.01 -14.84 -45.52
CA THR A 127 33.76 -13.67 -45.05
C THR A 127 35.25 -13.93 -45.33
N CYS A 128 35.85 -13.08 -46.12
CA CYS A 128 37.29 -13.15 -46.34
C CYS A 128 38.01 -12.26 -45.32
N ILE A 129 39.08 -12.78 -44.75
CA ILE A 129 39.92 -12.04 -43.83
C ILE A 129 40.85 -11.13 -44.64
N SER A 130 40.72 -9.83 -44.47
CA SER A 130 41.52 -8.83 -45.18
C SER A 130 43.02 -9.13 -45.09
N ASP A 131 43.72 -8.91 -46.23
CA ASP A 131 45.16 -9.15 -46.38
C ASP A 131 45.61 -10.61 -46.15
N THR A 132 44.70 -11.55 -46.31
CA THR A 132 44.98 -13.00 -46.24
C THR A 132 44.26 -13.74 -47.37
N ASN A 133 44.66 -15.00 -47.65
CA ASN A 133 43.94 -15.92 -48.53
C ASN A 133 42.99 -16.82 -47.73
N MET A 134 42.60 -16.39 -46.52
CA MET A 134 41.70 -17.14 -45.67
C MET A 134 40.25 -16.71 -45.87
N VAL A 135 39.39 -17.69 -45.98
CA VAL A 135 37.95 -17.52 -46.11
C VAL A 135 37.26 -18.28 -44.98
N THR A 136 36.36 -17.62 -44.29
CA THR A 136 35.49 -18.24 -43.31
C THR A 136 34.09 -18.34 -43.91
N LEU A 137 33.58 -19.55 -44.05
CA LEU A 137 32.17 -19.81 -44.32
C LEU A 137 31.41 -19.94 -43.00
N THR A 138 30.30 -19.28 -42.94
CA THR A 138 29.40 -19.34 -41.78
C THR A 138 28.00 -19.70 -42.26
N ALA A 139 27.48 -20.81 -41.78
CA ALA A 139 26.10 -21.25 -41.97
C ALA A 139 25.27 -20.92 -40.74
N LYS A 140 24.05 -20.39 -40.93
CA LYS A 140 23.09 -20.10 -39.88
C LYS A 140 21.75 -20.70 -40.22
N GLY A 141 21.21 -21.52 -39.33
CA GLY A 141 19.95 -22.23 -39.53
C GLY A 141 19.20 -22.55 -38.26
N GLY A 142 18.00 -23.06 -38.38
CA GLY A 142 17.11 -23.37 -37.24
C GLY A 142 17.34 -24.73 -36.61
N ASP A 143 18.14 -25.60 -37.24
CA ASP A 143 18.48 -26.93 -36.76
C ASP A 143 20.02 -27.13 -36.81
N ALA A 144 20.58 -27.68 -35.74
CA ALA A 144 22.03 -27.80 -35.57
C ALA A 144 22.65 -28.74 -36.61
N GLN A 145 22.04 -29.92 -36.81
CA GLN A 145 22.55 -30.93 -37.71
C GLN A 145 22.38 -30.51 -39.18
N LEU A 146 21.20 -30.03 -39.55
CA LEU A 146 20.93 -29.54 -40.91
C LEU A 146 21.81 -28.32 -41.25
N THR A 147 22.13 -27.46 -40.30
CA THR A 147 23.04 -26.32 -40.51
C THR A 147 24.47 -26.80 -40.78
N TYR A 148 24.92 -27.81 -40.02
CA TYR A 148 26.20 -28.44 -40.21
C TYR A 148 26.27 -29.14 -41.59
N ASP A 149 25.28 -30.00 -41.89
CA ASP A 149 25.20 -30.74 -43.16
C ASP A 149 25.15 -29.79 -44.38
N THR A 150 24.41 -28.66 -44.24
CA THR A 150 24.38 -27.60 -45.28
C THR A 150 25.76 -27.01 -45.53
N LEU A 151 26.54 -26.73 -44.46
CA LEU A 151 27.89 -26.20 -44.63
C LEU A 151 28.84 -27.18 -45.27
N ILE A 152 28.77 -28.47 -44.90
CA ILE A 152 29.56 -29.54 -45.47
C ILE A 152 29.24 -29.70 -46.96
N SER A 153 27.95 -29.83 -47.32
CA SER A 153 27.52 -29.95 -48.72
C SER A 153 27.95 -28.76 -49.59
N VAL A 154 27.89 -27.51 -49.01
CA VAL A 154 28.43 -26.32 -49.70
C VAL A 154 29.93 -26.44 -49.94
N ILE A 155 30.72 -26.91 -48.98
CA ILE A 155 32.17 -27.07 -49.07
C ILE A 155 32.50 -28.15 -50.10
N GLU A 156 31.78 -29.26 -50.12
CA GLU A 156 32.03 -30.39 -51.11
C GLU A 156 31.66 -30.01 -52.53
N ASN A 157 30.56 -29.29 -52.72
CA ASN A 157 30.08 -28.89 -54.04
C ASN A 157 30.67 -27.55 -54.56
N TYR A 158 31.40 -26.81 -53.72
CA TYR A 158 31.99 -25.51 -54.07
C TYR A 158 32.82 -25.58 -55.37
N SER A 159 33.70 -26.58 -55.52
CA SER A 159 34.59 -26.68 -56.65
C SER A 159 33.87 -26.76 -58.01
N SER A 160 32.67 -27.37 -58.00
CA SER A 160 31.86 -27.51 -59.21
C SER A 160 31.40 -26.19 -59.86
N VAL A 161 31.34 -25.11 -59.05
CA VAL A 161 30.96 -23.75 -59.45
C VAL A 161 32.20 -22.86 -59.57
N ALA A 162 33.12 -22.98 -58.63
CA ALA A 162 34.33 -22.18 -58.57
C ALA A 162 35.25 -22.37 -59.79
N ASP A 163 35.36 -23.60 -60.29
CA ASP A 163 36.17 -23.90 -61.43
C ASP A 163 35.79 -23.10 -62.69
N TYR A 164 34.51 -22.74 -62.86
CA TYR A 164 34.02 -21.91 -63.95
C TYR A 164 34.29 -20.42 -63.77
N ILE A 165 34.46 -19.94 -62.53
CA ILE A 165 34.56 -18.53 -62.26
C ILE A 165 35.98 -18.08 -61.95
N ILE A 166 36.71 -18.84 -61.16
CA ILE A 166 38.07 -18.50 -60.69
C ILE A 166 39.14 -19.49 -61.13
N GLY A 167 38.75 -20.57 -61.89
CA GLY A 167 39.65 -21.65 -62.28
C GLY A 167 39.86 -22.67 -61.15
N ARG A 168 40.70 -23.68 -61.44
CA ARG A 168 40.95 -24.75 -60.49
C ARG A 168 41.56 -24.26 -59.23
N THR A 169 40.75 -24.33 -58.13
CA THR A 169 41.11 -23.93 -56.77
C THR A 169 40.98 -25.13 -55.85
N LYS A 170 41.88 -25.21 -54.85
CA LYS A 170 41.81 -26.21 -53.77
C LYS A 170 41.60 -25.50 -52.42
N LEU A 171 40.57 -25.92 -51.70
CA LEU A 171 40.33 -25.46 -50.33
C LEU A 171 41.14 -26.35 -49.37
N VAL A 172 41.94 -25.75 -48.58
CA VAL A 172 42.64 -26.42 -47.48
C VAL A 172 42.01 -25.98 -46.18
N ILE A 173 41.32 -26.90 -45.50
CA ILE A 173 40.59 -26.63 -44.24
C ILE A 173 41.62 -26.35 -43.13
N ILE A 174 41.48 -25.21 -42.47
CA ILE A 174 42.28 -24.81 -41.33
C ILE A 174 41.52 -25.13 -40.04
N SER A 175 40.20 -24.87 -40.03
CA SER A 175 39.33 -25.18 -38.90
C SER A 175 38.14 -26.00 -39.41
N GLU A 176 38.00 -27.20 -38.88
CA GLU A 176 36.90 -28.10 -39.22
C GLU A 176 35.60 -27.59 -38.59
N PRO A 177 34.46 -27.70 -39.30
CA PRO A 177 33.16 -27.37 -38.73
C PRO A 177 32.77 -28.41 -37.69
N VAL A 178 32.10 -27.94 -36.64
CA VAL A 178 31.61 -28.78 -35.54
C VAL A 178 30.12 -28.53 -35.35
N VAL A 179 29.34 -29.58 -35.08
CA VAL A 179 27.90 -29.45 -34.77
C VAL A 179 27.74 -28.67 -33.47
N PRO A 180 27.03 -27.54 -33.47
CA PRO A 180 26.88 -26.74 -32.28
C PRO A 180 25.89 -27.39 -31.29
N GLU A 181 26.29 -27.54 -30.04
CA GLU A 181 25.45 -28.11 -28.99
C GLU A 181 24.37 -27.10 -28.49
N THR A 182 24.61 -25.81 -28.61
CA THR A 182 23.73 -24.76 -28.14
C THR A 182 23.44 -23.72 -29.23
N PRO A 183 22.24 -23.13 -29.23
CA PRO A 183 21.92 -22.04 -30.15
C PRO A 183 22.83 -20.82 -29.91
N SER A 184 23.23 -20.18 -31.00
CA SER A 184 24.07 -18.97 -30.98
C SER A 184 23.33 -17.73 -30.49
N ASN A 185 22.00 -17.69 -30.72
CA ASN A 185 21.11 -16.63 -30.24
C ASN A 185 20.45 -17.02 -28.95
N GLN A 186 21.11 -16.84 -27.80
CA GLN A 186 20.50 -17.10 -26.52
C GLN A 186 19.26 -16.21 -26.29
N MET A 187 18.19 -16.81 -25.72
CA MET A 187 16.97 -16.12 -25.44
C MET A 187 17.19 -15.00 -24.38
N ALA A 188 17.21 -13.74 -24.80
CA ALA A 188 17.45 -12.59 -23.95
C ALA A 188 16.16 -12.15 -23.21
N TRP A 189 15.48 -13.10 -22.52
CA TRP A 189 14.22 -12.85 -21.83
C TRP A 189 14.39 -12.06 -20.53
N ARG A 190 15.50 -12.21 -19.82
CA ARG A 190 15.73 -11.64 -18.49
C ARG A 190 15.60 -10.11 -18.46
N SER A 191 16.28 -9.42 -19.39
CA SER A 191 16.22 -7.95 -19.44
C SER A 191 14.85 -7.42 -19.87
N SER A 192 14.15 -8.14 -20.75
CA SER A 192 12.82 -7.77 -21.23
C SER A 192 11.76 -7.97 -20.16
N VAL A 193 11.81 -9.09 -19.43
CA VAL A 193 10.92 -9.41 -18.30
C VAL A 193 11.14 -8.42 -17.16
N LEU A 194 12.41 -8.13 -16.82
CA LEU A 194 12.72 -7.16 -15.76
C LEU A 194 12.17 -5.77 -16.09
N ARG A 195 12.34 -5.29 -17.33
CA ARG A 195 11.77 -4.00 -17.74
C ARG A 195 10.25 -3.98 -17.66
N ALA A 196 9.56 -5.04 -18.10
CA ALA A 196 8.12 -5.13 -18.03
C ALA A 196 7.62 -5.19 -16.58
N ALA A 197 8.30 -5.94 -15.70
CA ALA A 197 8.00 -6.01 -14.27
C ALA A 197 8.19 -4.65 -13.57
N LEU A 198 9.24 -3.91 -13.91
CA LEU A 198 9.47 -2.54 -13.40
C LEU A 198 8.36 -1.59 -13.82
N ILE A 199 7.91 -1.64 -15.08
CA ILE A 199 6.78 -0.83 -15.55
C ILE A 199 5.52 -1.16 -14.74
N GLY A 200 5.22 -2.44 -14.51
CA GLY A 200 4.09 -2.87 -13.69
C GLY A 200 4.16 -2.35 -12.26
N ALA A 201 5.35 -2.41 -11.64
CA ALA A 201 5.58 -1.88 -10.30
C ALA A 201 5.38 -0.36 -10.24
N VAL A 202 5.87 0.40 -11.21
CA VAL A 202 5.71 1.87 -11.29
C VAL A 202 4.22 2.24 -11.43
N ILE A 203 3.45 1.53 -12.26
CA ILE A 203 2.00 1.75 -12.39
C ILE A 203 1.31 1.49 -11.03
N GLY A 204 1.65 0.40 -10.34
CA GLY A 204 1.10 0.07 -9.04
C GLY A 204 1.45 1.10 -7.96
N ILE A 205 2.67 1.61 -7.94
CA ILE A 205 3.09 2.70 -7.04
C ILE A 205 2.34 3.99 -7.36
N GLY A 206 2.17 4.31 -8.65
CA GLY A 206 1.37 5.45 -9.08
C GLY A 206 -0.07 5.39 -8.56
N TRP A 207 -0.69 4.21 -8.60
CA TRP A 207 -2.02 3.97 -8.04
C TRP A 207 -2.07 4.24 -6.53
N ILE A 208 -1.07 3.76 -5.79
CA ILE A 208 -0.94 3.99 -4.34
C ILE A 208 -0.80 5.49 -4.04
N MET A 209 -0.02 6.22 -4.83
CA MET A 209 0.13 7.68 -4.69
C MET A 209 -1.20 8.42 -4.93
N VAL A 210 -1.91 8.08 -5.99
CA VAL A 210 -3.24 8.67 -6.28
C VAL A 210 -4.21 8.40 -5.13
N TYR A 211 -4.24 7.17 -4.62
CA TYR A 211 -5.06 6.83 -3.45
C TYR A 211 -4.70 7.66 -2.22
N ALA A 212 -3.40 7.84 -1.93
CA ALA A 212 -2.91 8.62 -0.80
C ALA A 212 -3.33 10.11 -0.89
N ILE A 213 -3.27 10.69 -2.08
CA ILE A 213 -3.64 12.10 -2.32
C ILE A 213 -5.15 12.31 -2.22
N LEU A 214 -5.95 11.35 -2.72
CA LEU A 214 -7.42 11.46 -2.72
C LEU A 214 -8.02 11.23 -1.34
N ARG A 215 -7.29 10.57 -0.41
CA ARG A 215 -7.78 10.26 0.92
C ARG A 215 -7.63 11.46 1.86
N LYS A 216 -8.65 12.31 1.90
CA LYS A 216 -8.72 13.46 2.81
C LYS A 216 -9.52 13.09 4.06
N THR A 217 -8.84 12.89 5.19
CA THR A 217 -9.43 12.57 6.51
C THR A 217 -9.06 13.63 7.54
N ILE A 218 -9.74 13.63 8.68
CA ILE A 218 -9.44 14.52 9.83
C ILE A 218 -8.40 13.83 10.72
N ARG A 219 -7.29 14.50 11.00
CA ARG A 219 -6.15 13.95 11.75
C ARG A 219 -5.71 14.77 12.93
N THR A 220 -5.95 16.08 12.88
CA THR A 220 -5.51 17.03 13.88
C THR A 220 -6.69 17.87 14.38
N LYS A 221 -6.51 18.53 15.52
CA LYS A 221 -7.50 19.50 16.00
C LYS A 221 -7.57 20.73 15.09
N GLU A 222 -6.48 21.04 14.42
CA GLU A 222 -6.38 22.12 13.43
C GLU A 222 -7.23 21.81 12.21
N ASP A 223 -7.30 20.54 11.78
CA ASP A 223 -8.18 20.10 10.68
C ASP A 223 -9.65 20.32 11.03
N ILE A 224 -10.06 20.04 12.28
CA ILE A 224 -11.43 20.28 12.74
C ILE A 224 -11.76 21.77 12.61
N ARG A 225 -10.83 22.64 13.01
CA ARG A 225 -11.05 24.08 12.94
C ARG A 225 -11.01 24.61 11.51
N ASN A 226 -9.99 24.20 10.72
CA ASN A 226 -9.74 24.80 9.41
C ASN A 226 -10.61 24.19 8.30
N ILE A 227 -10.93 22.88 8.39
CA ILE A 227 -11.68 22.17 7.37
C ILE A 227 -13.18 22.13 7.68
N LEU A 228 -13.53 21.84 8.95
CA LEU A 228 -14.92 21.71 9.35
C LEU A 228 -15.50 23.00 9.90
N ASN A 229 -14.67 24.02 10.15
CA ASN A 229 -15.06 25.29 10.80
C ASN A 229 -15.77 25.08 12.15
N GLN A 230 -15.28 24.09 12.93
CA GLN A 230 -15.84 23.73 14.23
C GLN A 230 -14.79 23.81 15.34
N ASN A 231 -15.23 24.03 16.56
CA ASN A 231 -14.33 24.02 17.71
C ASN A 231 -13.98 22.60 18.12
N CYS A 232 -12.69 22.31 18.31
CA CYS A 232 -12.25 21.09 18.94
C CYS A 232 -12.22 21.27 20.46
N ILE A 233 -13.18 20.66 21.17
CA ILE A 233 -13.31 20.77 22.63
C ILE A 233 -12.46 19.78 23.39
N GLY A 234 -11.95 18.73 22.74
CA GLY A 234 -11.07 17.76 23.37
C GLY A 234 -10.40 16.83 22.35
N VAL A 235 -9.25 16.29 22.77
CA VAL A 235 -8.50 15.28 22.02
C VAL A 235 -8.23 14.11 22.96
N LEU A 236 -8.71 12.92 22.60
CA LEU A 236 -8.53 11.70 23.37
C LEU A 236 -7.49 10.80 22.66
N PRO A 237 -6.44 10.37 23.37
CA PRO A 237 -5.42 9.52 22.79
C PRO A 237 -5.92 8.12 22.49
N GLN A 238 -5.31 7.47 21.50
CA GLN A 238 -5.55 6.07 21.25
C GLN A 238 -4.99 5.22 22.39
N VAL A 239 -5.85 4.43 23.04
CA VAL A 239 -5.45 3.43 24.02
C VAL A 239 -5.01 2.16 23.28
N VAL A 240 -3.78 1.74 23.51
CA VAL A 240 -3.23 0.51 22.92
C VAL A 240 -2.85 -0.44 24.03
N PHE A 241 -3.57 -1.55 24.11
CA PHE A 241 -3.26 -2.61 25.07
C PHE A 241 -2.16 -3.52 24.51
N LYS A 242 -1.13 -3.77 25.29
CA LYS A 242 -0.09 -4.76 24.95
C LYS A 242 -0.73 -6.15 24.99
N LYS A 243 -0.57 -6.93 23.91
CA LYS A 243 -1.04 -8.32 23.87
C LYS A 243 -0.20 -9.18 24.84
N TYR A 244 -0.77 -9.52 25.99
CA TYR A 244 -0.23 -10.54 26.87
C TYR A 244 -0.91 -11.89 26.60
N ARG A 245 -0.27 -13.00 26.96
CA ARG A 245 -0.79 -14.37 26.77
C ARG A 245 -2.09 -14.70 27.54
N ARG A 246 -2.54 -13.87 28.48
CA ARG A 246 -3.79 -14.04 29.23
C ARG A 246 -4.85 -13.09 28.66
N GLN A 247 -6.11 -13.52 28.73
CA GLN A 247 -7.27 -12.65 28.44
C GLN A 247 -7.19 -11.41 29.31
N ILE A 248 -7.05 -10.25 28.70
CA ILE A 248 -6.98 -8.95 29.36
C ILE A 248 -8.25 -8.22 28.99
N ASN A 249 -8.88 -7.57 29.98
CA ASN A 249 -9.96 -6.61 29.69
C ASN A 249 -9.39 -5.50 28.81
N THR A 250 -9.91 -5.38 27.59
CA THR A 250 -9.51 -4.37 26.61
C THR A 250 -10.51 -3.23 26.50
N ASP A 251 -11.48 -3.17 27.40
CA ASP A 251 -12.46 -2.08 27.42
C ASP A 251 -11.77 -0.78 27.81
N VAL A 252 -12.02 0.26 27.01
CA VAL A 252 -11.46 1.60 27.24
C VAL A 252 -12.40 2.36 28.21
N ILE A 253 -12.37 1.97 29.48
CA ILE A 253 -13.19 2.54 30.56
C ILE A 253 -12.28 2.94 31.74
N LEU A 254 -12.60 4.03 32.39
CA LEU A 254 -11.78 4.58 33.50
C LEU A 254 -11.55 3.65 34.71
N THR A 255 -12.33 2.59 34.84
CA THR A 255 -12.14 1.55 35.86
C THR A 255 -11.05 0.52 35.45
N ASN A 256 -10.69 0.46 34.16
CA ASN A 256 -9.65 -0.43 33.69
C ASN A 256 -8.25 0.08 34.13
N PRO A 257 -7.51 -0.63 35.00
CA PRO A 257 -6.21 -0.20 35.49
C PRO A 257 -5.11 -0.13 34.43
N LEU A 258 -5.35 -0.68 33.25
CA LEU A 258 -4.41 -0.65 32.12
C LEU A 258 -4.47 0.64 31.31
N ILE A 259 -5.42 1.53 31.63
CA ILE A 259 -5.53 2.83 30.96
C ILE A 259 -4.46 3.79 31.51
N GLY A 260 -3.70 4.37 30.58
CA GLY A 260 -2.64 5.32 30.91
C GLY A 260 -3.15 6.65 31.47
N ASN A 261 -2.33 7.29 32.30
CA ASN A 261 -2.63 8.61 32.88
C ASN A 261 -2.91 9.68 31.81
N ASP A 262 -2.32 9.54 30.61
CA ASP A 262 -2.52 10.47 29.50
C ASP A 262 -4.00 10.53 29.06
N PHE A 263 -4.68 9.38 29.03
CA PHE A 263 -6.09 9.31 28.71
C PHE A 263 -6.95 9.94 29.80
N LEU A 264 -6.62 9.67 31.06
CA LEU A 264 -7.30 10.26 32.21
C LEU A 264 -7.18 11.80 32.22
N GLU A 265 -5.98 12.33 32.00
CA GLU A 265 -5.77 13.78 31.93
C GLU A 265 -6.52 14.42 30.75
N SER A 266 -6.58 13.73 29.62
CA SER A 266 -7.35 14.20 28.46
C SER A 266 -8.83 14.27 28.74
N LEU A 267 -9.38 13.32 29.50
CA LEU A 267 -10.77 13.34 29.95
C LEU A 267 -11.05 14.46 30.93
N ARG A 268 -10.11 14.76 31.88
CA ARG A 268 -10.23 15.90 32.78
C ARG A 268 -10.28 17.23 32.04
N LEU A 269 -9.41 17.38 31.02
CA LEU A 269 -9.41 18.56 30.16
C LEU A 269 -10.71 18.66 29.35
N LEU A 270 -11.18 17.54 28.79
CA LEU A 270 -12.43 17.47 28.06
C LEU A 270 -13.61 17.90 28.96
N ARG A 271 -13.70 17.34 30.16
CA ARG A 271 -14.72 17.75 31.13
C ARG A 271 -14.70 19.27 31.41
N SER A 272 -13.51 19.84 31.64
CA SER A 272 -13.35 21.27 31.85
C SER A 272 -13.82 22.10 30.66
N SER A 273 -13.50 21.64 29.43
CA SER A 273 -13.94 22.29 28.19
C SER A 273 -15.45 22.22 28.01
N VAL A 274 -16.05 21.05 28.25
CA VAL A 274 -17.53 20.88 28.21
C VAL A 274 -18.21 21.79 29.20
N LYS A 275 -17.76 21.79 30.48
CA LYS A 275 -18.32 22.65 31.51
C LYS A 275 -18.23 24.15 31.19
N LYS A 276 -17.15 24.57 30.50
CA LYS A 276 -16.96 25.97 30.08
C LYS A 276 -17.86 26.37 28.91
N THR A 277 -18.21 25.41 28.03
CA THR A 277 -18.96 25.69 26.80
C THR A 277 -20.47 25.59 27.00
N LEU A 278 -20.90 24.82 28.01
CA LEU A 278 -22.30 24.74 28.42
C LEU A 278 -22.79 26.10 28.97
N ALA A 279 -23.99 26.49 28.56
CA ALA A 279 -24.65 27.63 29.17
C ALA A 279 -25.25 27.25 30.56
N GLU A 280 -25.56 28.23 31.34
CA GLU A 280 -26.19 28.03 32.64
C GLU A 280 -27.57 27.38 32.45
N GLY A 281 -27.80 26.25 33.11
CA GLY A 281 -29.03 25.47 33.00
C GLY A 281 -29.07 24.42 31.92
N GLU A 282 -28.14 24.40 30.96
CA GLU A 282 -28.02 23.28 29.97
C GLU A 282 -27.51 22.02 30.69
N LYS A 283 -28.29 20.93 30.67
CA LYS A 283 -27.98 19.66 31.33
C LYS A 283 -28.02 18.45 30.40
N VAL A 284 -28.70 18.54 29.25
CA VAL A 284 -28.93 17.42 28.35
C VAL A 284 -28.03 17.52 27.17
N ILE A 285 -26.99 16.65 27.11
CA ILE A 285 -25.99 16.64 26.06
C ILE A 285 -26.08 15.34 25.29
N MET A 286 -26.24 15.45 23.96
CA MET A 286 -26.22 14.34 23.05
C MET A 286 -24.79 14.15 22.51
N LEU A 287 -24.33 12.90 22.45
CA LEU A 287 -23.10 12.52 21.75
C LEU A 287 -23.45 11.73 20.48
N THR A 288 -22.93 12.18 19.35
CA THR A 288 -23.11 11.52 18.06
C THR A 288 -21.80 11.46 17.26
N SER A 289 -21.80 10.76 16.14
CA SER A 289 -20.65 10.62 15.22
C SER A 289 -21.14 10.44 13.79
N THR A 290 -20.24 10.49 12.81
CA THR A 290 -20.58 10.26 11.41
C THR A 290 -20.84 8.80 11.10
N ALA A 291 -20.00 7.91 11.63
CA ALA A 291 -19.96 6.47 11.30
C ALA A 291 -19.89 5.61 12.59
N PRO A 292 -20.21 4.31 12.47
CA PRO A 292 -19.99 3.36 13.57
C PRO A 292 -18.50 3.27 13.93
N ALA A 293 -18.24 2.84 15.16
CA ALA A 293 -16.89 2.62 15.68
C ALA A 293 -16.00 3.88 15.77
N GLU A 294 -16.56 5.08 15.76
CA GLU A 294 -15.81 6.31 16.05
C GLU A 294 -15.58 6.51 17.56
N GLY A 295 -16.19 5.67 18.40
CA GLY A 295 -15.97 5.63 19.85
C GLY A 295 -16.91 6.53 20.65
N LYS A 296 -18.06 6.93 20.09
CA LYS A 296 -19.07 7.76 20.79
C LYS A 296 -19.45 7.19 22.15
N SER A 297 -19.87 5.92 22.23
CA SER A 297 -20.30 5.25 23.46
C SER A 297 -19.17 5.17 24.51
N VAL A 298 -17.94 4.89 24.06
CA VAL A 298 -16.74 4.92 24.92
C VAL A 298 -16.52 6.31 25.49
N VAL A 299 -16.65 7.36 24.66
CA VAL A 299 -16.53 8.75 25.10
C VAL A 299 -17.65 9.10 26.08
N THR A 300 -18.89 8.71 25.79
CA THR A 300 -20.06 8.96 26.65
C THR A 300 -19.85 8.38 28.05
N VAL A 301 -19.50 7.09 28.16
CA VAL A 301 -19.28 6.39 29.44
C VAL A 301 -18.14 7.03 30.24
N ASN A 302 -17.01 7.31 29.59
CA ASN A 302 -15.86 7.89 30.27
C ASN A 302 -16.10 9.36 30.68
N LEU A 303 -16.82 10.12 29.85
CA LEU A 303 -17.19 11.50 30.18
C LEU A 303 -18.19 11.52 31.37
N ALA A 304 -19.17 10.61 31.38
CA ALA A 304 -20.07 10.45 32.51
C ALA A 304 -19.32 10.14 33.80
N SER A 305 -18.43 9.14 33.74
CA SER A 305 -17.64 8.73 34.90
C SER A 305 -16.75 9.87 35.45
N ILE A 306 -16.10 10.68 34.58
CA ILE A 306 -15.26 11.78 35.05
C ILE A 306 -16.07 12.95 35.61
N PHE A 307 -17.31 13.14 35.16
CA PHE A 307 -18.26 14.10 35.82
C PHE A 307 -18.74 13.59 37.16
N ALA A 308 -19.15 12.32 37.24
CA ALA A 308 -19.64 11.69 38.46
C ALA A 308 -18.61 11.70 39.60
N ARG A 309 -17.33 11.49 39.31
CA ARG A 309 -16.22 11.57 40.27
C ARG A 309 -16.06 12.96 40.92
N ASN A 310 -16.76 13.97 40.47
CA ASN A 310 -16.75 15.33 40.99
C ASN A 310 -18.11 15.72 41.58
N GLU A 311 -18.77 14.75 42.22
CA GLU A 311 -20.01 14.90 42.97
C GLU A 311 -21.22 15.35 42.12
N ASN A 312 -21.17 15.27 40.79
CA ASN A 312 -22.36 15.51 39.98
C ASN A 312 -23.21 14.24 39.91
N LYS A 313 -24.51 14.40 39.94
CA LYS A 313 -25.47 13.35 39.66
C LYS A 313 -25.59 13.22 38.12
N VAL A 314 -25.00 12.19 37.55
CA VAL A 314 -24.94 11.97 36.09
C VAL A 314 -25.84 10.82 35.71
N LEU A 315 -26.62 11.01 34.64
CA LEU A 315 -27.38 9.97 33.97
C LEU A 315 -26.81 9.75 32.58
N VAL A 316 -26.57 8.49 32.18
CA VAL A 316 -26.28 8.08 30.83
C VAL A 316 -27.51 7.40 30.24
N VAL A 317 -27.93 7.84 29.06
CA VAL A 317 -29.07 7.28 28.33
C VAL A 317 -28.59 6.65 27.02
N ASP A 318 -28.88 5.37 26.83
CA ASP A 318 -28.57 4.68 25.58
C ASP A 318 -29.75 4.79 24.62
N CYS A 319 -29.61 5.67 23.62
CA CYS A 319 -30.57 5.83 22.53
C CYS A 319 -30.09 5.20 21.21
N ASP A 320 -28.97 4.47 21.18
CA ASP A 320 -28.57 3.62 20.05
C ASP A 320 -29.26 2.25 20.17
N LEU A 321 -30.57 2.26 19.97
CA LEU A 321 -31.42 1.10 20.22
C LEU A 321 -31.20 -0.06 19.25
N ARG A 322 -30.53 0.21 18.12
CA ARG A 322 -30.23 -0.80 17.11
C ARG A 322 -28.93 -1.53 17.40
N ASN A 323 -27.98 -0.81 17.96
CA ASN A 323 -26.65 -1.35 18.25
C ASN A 323 -26.10 -0.68 19.51
N SER A 324 -26.70 -1.01 20.65
CA SER A 324 -26.28 -0.47 21.95
C SER A 324 -24.78 -0.62 22.14
N GLY A 325 -24.10 0.52 22.26
CA GLY A 325 -22.68 0.58 22.52
C GLY A 325 -22.36 0.79 24.01
N VAL A 326 -23.31 1.31 24.78
CA VAL A 326 -23.15 1.59 26.22
C VAL A 326 -23.42 0.36 27.05
N SER A 327 -24.52 -0.35 26.80
CA SER A 327 -24.93 -1.53 27.59
C SER A 327 -23.82 -2.59 27.72
N PRO A 328 -23.10 -3.01 26.65
CA PRO A 328 -21.99 -3.95 26.78
C PRO A 328 -20.82 -3.45 27.60
N LEU A 329 -20.63 -2.12 27.67
CA LEU A 329 -19.55 -1.52 28.45
C LEU A 329 -19.84 -1.43 29.94
N VAL A 330 -21.13 -1.22 30.30
CA VAL A 330 -21.55 -0.93 31.69
C VAL A 330 -22.16 -2.14 32.39
N LEU A 331 -22.79 -3.09 31.65
CA LEU A 331 -23.54 -4.20 32.24
C LEU A 331 -22.74 -5.50 32.39
N LYS A 332 -21.51 -5.58 31.90
CA LYS A 332 -20.67 -6.80 32.00
C LYS A 332 -20.43 -7.31 33.42
N GLU A 333 -20.51 -6.44 34.42
CA GLU A 333 -20.16 -6.76 35.81
C GLU A 333 -21.33 -6.51 36.79
N THR A 334 -22.58 -6.35 36.28
CA THR A 334 -23.72 -5.90 37.07
C THR A 334 -24.75 -6.96 37.39
N GLU A 335 -24.41 -8.24 37.34
CA GLU A 335 -25.32 -9.29 37.88
C GLU A 335 -25.54 -9.03 39.40
N GLY A 336 -26.72 -8.47 39.73
CA GLY A 336 -27.16 -8.28 41.10
C GLY A 336 -27.31 -6.86 41.65
N LYS A 337 -27.12 -5.80 40.84
CA LYS A 337 -27.18 -4.41 41.32
C LYS A 337 -28.58 -3.81 41.25
N SER A 338 -28.91 -2.97 42.23
CA SER A 338 -30.24 -2.43 42.51
C SER A 338 -30.79 -1.59 41.35
N VAL A 339 -31.97 -1.95 40.89
CA VAL A 339 -32.81 -1.10 40.05
C VAL A 339 -33.24 0.11 40.87
N LYS A 340 -32.88 1.33 40.43
CA LYS A 340 -33.24 2.58 41.11
C LYS A 340 -34.64 3.02 40.77
N SER A 341 -35.03 2.84 39.52
CA SER A 341 -36.37 3.15 39.02
C SER A 341 -36.68 2.24 37.84
N GLU A 342 -37.91 1.78 37.81
CA GLU A 342 -38.41 0.88 36.76
C GLU A 342 -39.77 1.39 36.26
N SER A 343 -39.91 1.47 34.93
CA SER A 343 -41.15 1.73 34.24
C SER A 343 -41.40 0.61 33.21
N GLU A 344 -42.57 0.61 32.55
CA GLU A 344 -42.85 -0.32 31.47
C GLU A 344 -41.88 -0.15 30.30
N LEU A 345 -41.38 1.05 30.06
CA LEU A 345 -40.59 1.41 28.86
C LEU A 345 -39.08 1.50 29.11
N TYR A 346 -38.64 1.78 30.33
CA TYR A 346 -37.22 1.96 30.65
C TYR A 346 -36.89 1.52 32.07
N GLU A 347 -35.61 1.27 32.31
CA GLU A 347 -35.04 0.95 33.60
C GLU A 347 -33.83 1.82 33.89
N ILE A 348 -33.73 2.34 35.11
CA ILE A 348 -32.55 3.12 35.58
C ILE A 348 -31.83 2.28 36.62
N ARG A 349 -30.54 2.01 36.35
CA ARG A 349 -29.64 1.28 37.26
C ARG A 349 -28.48 2.15 37.71
N HIS A 350 -28.11 2.08 39.00
CA HIS A 350 -26.87 2.68 39.44
C HIS A 350 -25.66 1.80 39.12
N ILE A 351 -24.60 2.39 38.57
CA ILE A 351 -23.37 1.71 38.24
C ILE A 351 -22.27 2.16 39.21
N ASP A 352 -22.16 1.45 40.35
CA ASP A 352 -21.27 1.83 41.46
C ASP A 352 -19.81 2.08 41.02
N GLU A 353 -19.25 1.24 40.17
CA GLU A 353 -17.84 1.33 39.70
C GLU A 353 -17.56 2.60 38.91
N LEU A 354 -18.55 3.09 38.19
CA LEU A 354 -18.46 4.26 37.33
C LEU A 354 -19.04 5.51 37.96
N GLY A 355 -19.89 5.34 39.00
CA GLY A 355 -20.45 6.41 39.82
C GLY A 355 -21.61 7.17 39.19
N PHE A 356 -22.24 6.66 38.15
CA PHE A 356 -23.37 7.27 37.45
C PHE A 356 -24.56 6.31 37.31
N ASP A 357 -25.74 6.88 37.05
CA ASP A 357 -26.93 6.11 36.73
C ASP A 357 -27.04 5.87 35.22
N PHE A 358 -27.50 4.70 34.83
CA PHE A 358 -27.66 4.26 33.46
C PHE A 358 -29.13 3.95 33.16
N LEU A 359 -29.69 4.63 32.17
CA LEU A 359 -31.02 4.38 31.64
C LEU A 359 -30.94 3.53 30.37
N SER A 360 -31.52 2.36 30.41
CA SER A 360 -31.75 1.48 29.25
C SER A 360 -33.23 1.34 28.96
N PHE A 361 -33.62 1.39 27.70
CA PHE A 361 -34.98 1.12 27.30
C PHE A 361 -35.24 -0.40 27.29
N LYS A 362 -36.42 -0.80 27.75
CA LYS A 362 -36.92 -2.15 27.70
C LYS A 362 -37.68 -2.32 26.40
N ASN A 363 -37.45 -3.44 25.67
CA ASN A 363 -38.30 -3.93 24.60
C ASN A 363 -38.00 -3.67 23.14
N ASN A 364 -38.85 -4.28 22.32
CA ASN A 364 -38.80 -4.56 20.91
C ASN A 364 -38.52 -3.33 20.05
N GLU A 365 -37.69 -3.51 19.03
CA GLU A 365 -37.23 -2.46 18.08
C GLU A 365 -38.37 -1.60 17.52
N THR A 366 -39.59 -2.16 17.37
CA THR A 366 -40.73 -1.45 16.78
C THR A 366 -41.34 -0.41 17.73
N GLU A 367 -41.44 -0.71 19.02
CA GLU A 367 -41.94 0.21 20.03
C GLU A 367 -40.95 1.34 20.33
N LEU A 368 -39.66 1.00 20.34
CA LEU A 368 -38.55 1.94 20.56
C LEU A 368 -38.44 2.99 19.43
N GLN A 369 -38.69 2.60 18.17
CA GLN A 369 -38.76 3.58 17.07
C GLN A 369 -39.91 4.58 17.24
N ASN A 370 -41.03 4.13 17.81
CA ASN A 370 -42.14 5.00 18.11
C ASN A 370 -41.82 5.95 19.28
N ILE A 371 -41.10 5.49 20.29
CA ILE A 371 -40.67 6.32 21.46
C ILE A 371 -39.75 7.43 20.98
N ILE A 372 -38.79 7.17 20.15
CA ILE A 372 -37.86 8.18 19.63
C ILE A 372 -38.60 9.26 18.84
N ARG A 373 -39.65 8.91 18.10
CA ARG A 373 -40.40 9.83 17.22
C ARG A 373 -41.46 10.66 17.96
N THR A 374 -41.73 10.40 19.21
CA THR A 374 -42.76 11.10 19.97
C THR A 374 -42.16 12.22 20.84
N PRO A 375 -42.99 13.18 21.31
CA PRO A 375 -42.60 14.16 22.35
C PRO A 375 -42.17 13.52 23.68
N PHE A 376 -42.20 12.18 23.77
CA PHE A 376 -41.86 11.40 24.96
C PHE A 376 -40.46 11.67 25.44
N LEU A 377 -39.44 11.60 24.57
CA LEU A 377 -38.04 11.83 24.96
C LEU A 377 -37.84 13.21 25.59
N LYS A 378 -38.45 14.24 24.99
CA LYS A 378 -38.36 15.61 25.54
C LYS A 378 -38.97 15.70 26.93
N LYS A 379 -40.20 15.14 27.12
CA LYS A 379 -40.82 15.10 28.43
C LYS A 379 -40.02 14.30 29.44
N LEU A 380 -39.47 13.15 29.01
CA LEU A 380 -38.62 12.30 29.86
C LEU A 380 -37.41 13.10 30.39
N PHE A 381 -36.66 13.74 29.46
CA PHE A 381 -35.48 14.50 29.85
C PHE A 381 -35.83 15.74 30.68
N ASP A 382 -36.94 16.44 30.39
CA ASP A 382 -37.40 17.59 31.19
C ASP A 382 -37.73 17.17 32.62
N ASN A 383 -38.28 15.97 32.83
CA ASN A 383 -38.54 15.44 34.18
C ASN A 383 -37.22 15.07 34.88
N LEU A 384 -36.31 14.39 34.18
CA LEU A 384 -35.04 13.92 34.72
C LEU A 384 -34.06 15.05 35.04
N LYS A 385 -34.18 16.23 34.43
CA LYS A 385 -33.36 17.43 34.73
C LYS A 385 -33.51 17.90 36.18
N SER A 386 -34.64 17.60 36.84
CA SER A 386 -34.82 17.93 38.26
C SER A 386 -33.99 17.05 39.19
N GLU A 387 -33.67 15.83 38.77
CA GLU A 387 -32.98 14.83 39.58
C GLU A 387 -31.48 14.74 39.28
N TYR A 388 -31.06 15.10 38.04
CA TYR A 388 -29.69 15.01 37.58
C TYR A 388 -29.07 16.36 37.22
N ASP A 389 -27.78 16.48 37.47
CA ASP A 389 -26.97 17.65 37.10
C ASP A 389 -26.55 17.61 35.67
N LEU A 390 -26.40 16.36 35.09
CA LEU A 390 -25.99 16.14 33.71
C LEU A 390 -26.64 14.87 33.17
N ILE A 391 -27.18 14.94 31.97
CA ILE A 391 -27.72 13.81 31.20
C ILE A 391 -26.95 13.70 29.93
N LEU A 392 -26.27 12.58 29.73
CA LEU A 392 -25.50 12.26 28.50
C LEU A 392 -26.24 11.21 27.67
N ILE A 393 -26.56 11.56 26.44
CA ILE A 393 -27.31 10.69 25.54
C ILE A 393 -26.34 10.10 24.51
N ASP A 394 -26.16 8.78 24.50
CA ASP A 394 -25.48 8.07 23.41
C ASP A 394 -26.49 7.79 22.28
N THR A 395 -26.12 8.11 21.05
CA THR A 395 -27.05 8.01 19.88
C THR A 395 -26.43 7.20 18.74
N PRO A 396 -27.24 6.72 17.80
CA PRO A 396 -26.68 6.15 16.58
C PRO A 396 -25.90 7.18 15.75
N PRO A 397 -25.03 6.73 14.83
CA PRO A 397 -24.29 7.62 13.94
C PRO A 397 -25.23 8.43 13.03
N CYS A 398 -25.11 9.76 13.02
CA CYS A 398 -25.97 10.64 12.22
C CYS A 398 -25.76 10.54 10.70
N GLY A 399 -24.61 10.02 10.26
CA GLY A 399 -24.35 9.83 8.84
C GLY A 399 -25.06 8.62 8.21
N ILE A 400 -25.70 7.77 9.02
CA ILE A 400 -26.35 6.55 8.56
C ILE A 400 -27.84 6.52 8.88
N ILE A 401 -28.24 7.07 10.03
CA ILE A 401 -29.60 6.94 10.59
C ILE A 401 -30.12 8.31 11.00
N SER A 402 -31.37 8.60 10.58
CA SER A 402 -32.06 9.85 10.92
C SER A 402 -32.48 9.95 12.38
N ASP A 403 -32.43 8.86 13.13
CA ASP A 403 -32.82 8.85 14.56
C ASP A 403 -32.01 9.87 15.39
N ALA A 404 -30.72 10.05 15.04
CA ALA A 404 -29.86 11.06 15.68
C ALA A 404 -30.39 12.49 15.54
N THR A 405 -30.98 12.86 14.39
CA THR A 405 -31.58 14.19 14.19
C THR A 405 -32.85 14.39 15.01
N ILE A 406 -33.63 13.33 15.18
CA ILE A 406 -34.85 13.37 16.00
C ILE A 406 -34.50 13.51 17.50
N ILE A 407 -33.52 12.73 17.96
CA ILE A 407 -33.03 12.76 19.35
C ILE A 407 -32.39 14.12 19.65
N ALA A 408 -31.72 14.76 18.68
CA ALA A 408 -31.15 16.08 18.82
C ALA A 408 -32.22 17.12 19.23
N GLY A 409 -33.44 17.03 18.71
CA GLY A 409 -34.55 17.92 19.10
C GLY A 409 -35.02 17.78 20.54
N ALA A 410 -34.63 16.72 21.26
CA ALA A 410 -34.86 16.52 22.68
C ALA A 410 -33.64 16.87 23.56
N ALA A 411 -32.47 17.13 22.97
CA ALA A 411 -31.24 17.52 23.62
C ALA A 411 -31.09 19.05 23.66
N GLU A 412 -30.28 19.57 24.55
CA GLU A 412 -29.95 21.02 24.65
C GLU A 412 -28.65 21.34 23.95
N ALA A 413 -27.75 20.34 23.89
CA ALA A 413 -26.45 20.51 23.24
C ALA A 413 -25.97 19.22 22.59
N ILE A 414 -25.12 19.36 21.59
CA ILE A 414 -24.53 18.26 20.84
C ILE A 414 -23.00 18.28 20.97
N ILE A 415 -22.40 17.14 21.22
CA ILE A 415 -20.96 16.88 21.08
C ILE A 415 -20.77 15.92 19.92
N TYR A 416 -19.92 16.28 18.96
CA TYR A 416 -19.65 15.47 17.79
C TYR A 416 -18.31 14.71 17.93
N VAL A 417 -18.36 13.39 17.90
CA VAL A 417 -17.17 12.55 18.05
C VAL A 417 -16.61 12.18 16.68
N ILE A 418 -15.35 12.49 16.44
CA ILE A 418 -14.63 12.20 15.20
C ILE A 418 -13.45 11.29 15.54
N ARG A 419 -13.40 10.11 14.96
CA ARG A 419 -12.22 9.24 15.09
C ARG A 419 -11.13 9.69 14.13
N GLN A 420 -9.91 9.87 14.67
CA GLN A 420 -8.75 10.24 13.86
C GLN A 420 -8.59 9.29 12.69
N ASP A 421 -8.49 9.86 11.48
CA ASP A 421 -8.13 9.17 10.24
C ASP A 421 -9.05 7.98 9.87
N ALA A 422 -10.33 8.01 10.31
CA ALA A 422 -11.31 6.98 10.04
C ALA A 422 -12.24 7.31 8.86
N VAL A 423 -12.88 8.46 8.91
CA VAL A 423 -13.92 8.88 7.96
C VAL A 423 -13.41 10.02 7.07
N MET A 424 -13.91 10.10 5.84
CA MET A 424 -13.58 11.18 4.91
C MET A 424 -14.13 12.52 5.42
N GLN A 425 -13.35 13.59 5.26
CA GLN A 425 -13.75 14.94 5.69
C GLN A 425 -15.08 15.42 5.08
N THR A 426 -15.38 15.02 3.84
CA THR A 426 -16.65 15.37 3.16
C THR A 426 -17.85 14.76 3.87
N THR A 427 -17.75 13.47 4.27
CA THR A 427 -18.82 12.76 4.97
C THR A 427 -19.02 13.34 6.37
N ILE A 428 -17.92 13.68 7.08
CA ILE A 428 -18.00 14.32 8.39
C ILE A 428 -18.67 15.70 8.27
N ARG A 429 -18.30 16.48 7.25
CA ARG A 429 -18.93 17.80 7.00
C ARG A 429 -20.43 17.68 6.77
N THR A 430 -20.86 16.71 5.97
CA THR A 430 -22.29 16.44 5.76
C THR A 430 -22.99 16.08 7.08
N GLY A 431 -22.41 15.17 7.88
CA GLY A 431 -22.99 14.81 9.17
C GLY A 431 -23.11 16.00 10.14
N ILE A 432 -22.10 16.86 10.20
CA ILE A 432 -22.15 18.08 11.01
C ILE A 432 -23.20 19.04 10.50
N SER A 433 -23.31 19.25 9.18
CA SER A 433 -24.35 20.09 8.58
C SER A 433 -25.74 19.60 8.95
N THR A 434 -25.97 18.29 8.89
CA THR A 434 -27.26 17.68 9.30
C THR A 434 -27.56 17.94 10.79
N MET A 435 -26.55 17.92 11.65
CA MET A 435 -26.75 18.23 13.08
C MET A 435 -27.01 19.73 13.30
N LEU A 436 -26.38 20.60 12.53
CA LEU A 436 -26.62 22.06 12.64
C LEU A 436 -28.02 22.48 12.17
N GLU A 437 -28.66 21.67 11.31
CA GLU A 437 -30.05 21.89 10.87
C GLU A 437 -31.09 21.60 11.98
N THR A 438 -30.69 20.95 13.08
CA THR A 438 -31.61 20.57 14.18
C THR A 438 -31.90 21.69 15.17
N GLU A 439 -31.39 22.90 14.98
CA GLU A 439 -31.47 24.03 15.90
C GLU A 439 -30.81 23.79 17.27
N THR A 440 -30.32 22.57 17.54
CA THR A 440 -29.65 22.21 18.79
C THR A 440 -28.21 22.69 18.75
N LYS A 441 -27.76 23.32 19.82
CA LYS A 441 -26.42 23.92 19.92
C LYS A 441 -25.31 22.87 19.78
N LEU A 442 -24.43 23.01 18.80
CA LEU A 442 -23.22 22.21 18.69
C LEU A 442 -22.13 22.81 19.61
N LEU A 443 -21.76 22.12 20.69
CA LEU A 443 -20.69 22.56 21.63
C LEU A 443 -19.32 22.49 20.97
N GLY A 444 -19.14 21.50 20.09
CA GLY A 444 -17.91 21.28 19.35
C GLY A 444 -17.63 19.80 19.09
N CYS A 445 -16.43 19.54 18.54
CA CYS A 445 -16.00 18.21 18.16
C CYS A 445 -14.95 17.65 19.12
N ILE A 446 -14.97 16.33 19.33
CA ILE A 446 -13.92 15.57 20.02
C ILE A 446 -13.15 14.77 19.00
N LEU A 447 -11.82 14.93 18.98
CA LEU A 447 -10.93 14.07 18.19
C LEU A 447 -10.56 12.84 19.01
N ASN A 448 -11.14 11.69 18.69
CA ASN A 448 -10.93 10.43 19.40
C ASN A 448 -9.89 9.54 18.73
N GLY A 449 -9.15 8.76 19.52
CA GLY A 449 -8.15 7.82 19.04
C GLY A 449 -6.90 8.49 18.44
N ALA A 450 -6.54 9.67 18.95
CA ALA A 450 -5.40 10.42 18.46
C ALA A 450 -4.08 9.69 18.76
N THR A 451 -3.28 9.50 17.69
CA THR A 451 -1.94 8.90 17.77
C THR A 451 -0.87 9.97 17.92
N GLY A 452 0.27 9.63 18.54
CA GLY A 452 1.38 10.55 18.82
C GLY A 452 2.23 10.96 17.60
N GLY A 453 1.64 10.98 16.39
CA GLY A 453 2.31 11.46 15.16
C GLY A 453 2.41 12.99 15.08
N PRO A 454 3.02 13.53 14.00
CA PRO A 454 3.08 14.98 13.75
C PRO A 454 1.65 15.54 13.63
N GLY A 455 1.26 16.45 14.51
CA GLY A 455 -0.11 16.96 14.63
C GLY A 455 -1.03 16.11 15.53
N GLY A 456 -0.56 14.98 16.06
CA GLY A 456 -1.29 14.16 17.03
C GLY A 456 -1.07 14.61 18.50
N TYR A 457 -1.56 13.78 19.42
CA TYR A 457 -1.59 14.03 20.86
C TYR A 457 -0.27 14.52 21.47
N GLY A 458 0.90 14.05 20.99
CA GLY A 458 2.21 14.47 21.49
C GLY A 458 2.54 15.95 21.29
N ASN A 459 1.96 16.61 20.30
CA ASN A 459 2.15 18.05 20.08
C ASN A 459 1.20 18.91 20.93
N TYR A 460 0.06 18.37 21.35
CA TYR A 460 -0.89 19.08 22.19
C TYR A 460 -0.26 19.49 23.55
N TYR A 461 0.55 18.59 24.13
CA TYR A 461 1.27 18.87 25.38
C TYR A 461 2.55 19.71 25.19
N LYS A 462 3.10 19.72 23.99
CA LYS A 462 4.38 20.43 23.72
C LYS A 462 4.19 21.96 23.62
N TYR A 463 3.01 22.42 23.23
CA TYR A 463 2.67 23.85 23.12
C TYR A 463 2.09 24.49 24.36
N GLY A 464 1.54 23.71 25.27
CA GLY A 464 1.10 24.22 26.57
C GLY A 464 2.19 24.03 27.61
N GLY A 465 3.23 24.83 27.63
CA GLY A 465 4.36 24.98 28.57
C GLY A 465 4.51 24.13 29.87
N TYR A 466 3.66 23.13 30.08
CA TYR A 466 3.58 22.34 31.31
C TYR A 466 4.46 21.10 31.37
N ASN A 467 5.01 20.63 30.23
CA ASN A 467 5.71 19.34 30.20
C ASN A 467 7.17 19.36 30.71
N LYS A 468 7.71 20.54 31.01
CA LYS A 468 9.10 20.63 31.50
C LYS A 468 9.22 20.48 33.01
N TYR A 469 8.12 20.72 33.76
CA TYR A 469 8.12 20.64 35.23
C TYR A 469 7.71 19.29 35.81
N TYR A 470 6.87 18.51 35.13
CA TYR A 470 6.36 17.24 35.65
C TYR A 470 7.31 16.06 35.44
N ARG A 471 8.20 16.11 34.48
CA ARG A 471 9.14 14.99 34.19
C ARG A 471 10.32 14.91 35.17
N TYR A 472 10.60 15.98 35.93
CA TYR A 472 11.68 16.04 36.93
C TYR A 472 11.22 15.93 38.36
N GLY A 473 9.94 16.09 38.68
CA GLY A 473 9.44 16.20 40.04
C GLY A 473 8.93 14.91 40.68
N TYR A 474 8.42 13.95 39.91
CA TYR A 474 7.73 12.78 40.45
C TYR A 474 8.61 11.53 40.65
N SER A 475 9.79 11.46 40.06
CA SER A 475 10.67 10.29 40.25
C SER A 475 11.47 10.32 41.56
N ARG A 476 11.38 11.37 42.35
CA ARG A 476 12.22 11.53 43.58
C ARG A 476 11.48 11.44 44.89
N LYS A 477 10.15 11.33 44.92
CA LYS A 477 9.41 11.44 46.20
C LYS A 477 8.64 10.19 46.68
N TYR A 478 8.57 9.10 45.87
CA TYR A 478 8.01 7.82 46.32
C TYR A 478 8.87 6.63 45.85
N GLY A 479 10.07 6.54 46.43
CA GLY A 479 10.87 5.34 46.39
C GLY A 479 10.46 4.44 47.54
N TYR A 480 9.52 3.52 47.35
CA TYR A 480 9.38 2.37 48.22
C TYR A 480 10.40 1.31 47.80
N GLY A 481 11.50 1.25 48.57
CA GLY A 481 12.49 0.18 48.46
C GLY A 481 11.89 -1.10 49.02
N TYR A 482 11.77 -2.13 48.20
CA TYR A 482 11.75 -3.52 48.66
C TYR A 482 13.19 -4.04 48.65
N GLY A 483 13.74 -4.19 49.86
CA GLY A 483 15.05 -4.81 50.09
C GLY A 483 14.95 -6.31 49.85
N GLU A 484 15.72 -6.81 48.93
CA GLU A 484 16.06 -8.25 48.87
C GLU A 484 17.03 -8.63 49.99
N GLN A 485 16.56 -9.43 50.92
CA GLN A 485 17.44 -10.18 51.84
C GLN A 485 18.08 -11.35 51.10
N LYS A 486 19.37 -11.24 50.84
CA LYS A 486 20.20 -12.40 50.50
C LYS A 486 20.33 -13.29 51.74
N LYS A 487 19.82 -14.52 51.67
CA LYS A 487 20.20 -15.62 52.56
C LYS A 487 21.45 -16.30 52.02
N LYS A 488 22.38 -16.54 52.97
CA LYS A 488 23.59 -17.34 52.82
C LYS A 488 23.30 -18.78 52.42
#